data_05c7f43be5ef9ca61b596045889abf8a
#
_entry.id   05c7f43be5ef9ca61b596045889abf8a
#
_cell.length_a   1.000
_cell.length_b   1.000
_cell.length_c   1.000
_cell.angle_alpha   90.00
_cell.angle_beta   90.00
_cell.angle_gamma   90.00
#
_symmetry.space_group_name_H-M   'P 1'
#
loop_
_entity.id
_entity.type
_entity.pdbx_description
1 polymer ?
#
loop_
_entity_poly.entity_id
_entity_poly.type
_entity_poly.pdbx_seq_one_letter_code
_entity_poly.pdbx_strand_id
1 'polypeptide(L)'
;MLRASLILAVAALAVAGAASARTTAFPITIQAANGDVVISKQPTRIVSLSPTTTEDLFAVGAGKQVVAVDEDSDYPKSAPRTKLSGLSPNAEAIAQFRPDLVVLSYPGPVIAQLEKLGITVLEEPAVDTIAQAYQEIRELGAATGHGAGAAKVVRGMEVKLTKLIRSVPKKHRHLRVYHELTPDYYTATSATFIGRVYKLFGFRNVADAADATHSGYPQLSGEYLLSANPQLVVLADSVCCGQSAKTVQARAGWQQLDAVKRHRVVAVDDSVASRWGPRLVDFVAAVAAAARRV
;
A
#
# COMPACT_ATOMS: atom_id res chain seq x y z
N MET A 1 -29.32 24.32 72.24
CA MET A 1 -28.35 24.87 71.33
C MET A 1 -28.26 23.91 70.14
N LEU A 2 -29.03 24.16 69.07
CA LEU A 2 -29.06 23.37 67.86
C LEU A 2 -27.99 23.94 66.93
N ARG A 3 -27.07 23.08 66.46
CA ARG A 3 -26.14 23.40 65.36
C ARG A 3 -26.68 22.79 64.03
N ALA A 4 -27.11 23.65 63.14
CA ALA A 4 -27.52 23.31 61.82
C ALA A 4 -26.22 23.18 60.88
N SER A 5 -25.96 22.02 60.35
CA SER A 5 -24.91 21.81 59.40
C SER A 5 -25.47 21.99 57.99
N LEU A 6 -24.96 22.99 57.28
CA LEU A 6 -25.29 23.30 55.86
C LEU A 6 -24.42 22.40 54.96
N ILE A 7 -25.02 21.47 54.23
CA ILE A 7 -24.34 20.64 53.20
C ILE A 7 -24.45 21.41 51.90
N LEU A 8 -23.30 21.87 51.39
CA LEU A 8 -23.15 22.50 50.07
C LEU A 8 -22.94 21.39 49.01
N ALA A 9 -23.95 21.16 48.19
CA ALA A 9 -23.84 20.24 47.03
C ALA A 9 -23.19 20.99 45.85
N VAL A 10 -21.96 20.62 45.54
CA VAL A 10 -21.28 21.11 44.33
C VAL A 10 -21.69 20.21 43.14
N ALA A 11 -22.54 20.73 42.26
CA ALA A 11 -22.87 20.07 40.99
C ALA A 11 -21.71 20.26 39.98
N ALA A 12 -20.96 19.24 39.72
CA ALA A 12 -19.94 19.22 38.66
C ALA A 12 -20.64 19.08 37.29
N LEU A 13 -20.71 20.17 36.52
CA LEU A 13 -21.11 20.11 35.10
C LEU A 13 -19.99 19.46 34.30
N ALA A 14 -20.17 18.21 33.88
CA ALA A 14 -19.33 17.57 32.90
C ALA A 14 -19.65 18.16 31.51
N VAL A 15 -18.83 19.09 31.04
CA VAL A 15 -18.86 19.53 29.65
C VAL A 15 -18.26 18.43 28.79
N ALA A 16 -19.12 17.58 28.21
CA ALA A 16 -18.72 16.65 27.17
C ALA A 16 -18.36 17.46 25.92
N GLY A 17 -17.08 17.73 25.74
CA GLY A 17 -16.55 18.32 24.54
C GLY A 17 -16.79 17.37 23.37
N ALA A 18 -17.83 17.61 22.58
CA ALA A 18 -18.00 16.96 21.27
C ALA A 18 -16.80 17.36 20.42
N ALA A 19 -15.88 16.41 20.18
CA ALA A 19 -14.84 16.57 19.20
C ALA A 19 -15.52 16.70 17.83
N SER A 20 -15.79 17.93 17.41
CA SER A 20 -16.23 18.22 16.05
C SER A 20 -15.18 17.66 15.09
N ALA A 21 -15.54 16.64 14.34
CA ALA A 21 -14.77 16.21 13.19
C ALA A 21 -14.62 17.44 12.30
N ARG A 22 -13.42 18.01 12.23
CA ARG A 22 -13.13 19.12 11.31
C ARG A 22 -13.35 18.59 9.90
N THR A 23 -14.45 18.97 9.27
CA THR A 23 -14.65 18.79 7.83
C THR A 23 -13.54 19.58 7.13
N THR A 24 -12.85 18.93 6.21
CA THR A 24 -11.85 19.61 5.36
C THR A 24 -12.57 20.75 4.63
N ALA A 25 -12.18 21.99 4.89
CA ALA A 25 -12.77 23.15 4.22
C ALA A 25 -12.06 23.33 2.87
N PHE A 26 -12.82 23.39 1.78
CA PHE A 26 -12.31 23.70 0.45
C PHE A 26 -12.37 25.23 0.23
N PRO A 27 -11.51 25.84 -0.61
CA PRO A 27 -10.46 25.17 -1.40
C PRO A 27 -9.27 24.68 -0.57
N ILE A 28 -8.60 23.65 -1.07
CA ILE A 28 -7.35 23.14 -0.51
C ILE A 28 -6.28 23.05 -1.60
N THR A 29 -5.02 23.09 -1.20
CA THR A 29 -3.88 22.83 -2.07
C THR A 29 -3.16 21.57 -1.61
N ILE A 30 -2.94 20.63 -2.53
CA ILE A 30 -2.13 19.42 -2.32
C ILE A 30 -0.81 19.62 -3.07
N GLN A 31 0.31 19.35 -2.39
CA GLN A 31 1.62 19.32 -3.02
C GLN A 31 1.85 17.93 -3.62
N ALA A 32 1.43 17.75 -4.86
CA ALA A 32 1.51 16.50 -5.60
C ALA A 32 2.79 16.44 -6.46
N ALA A 33 3.03 15.29 -7.09
CA ALA A 33 4.17 15.12 -7.99
C ALA A 33 4.08 16.03 -9.24
N ASN A 34 2.88 16.34 -9.70
CA ASN A 34 2.65 17.29 -10.79
C ASN A 34 2.56 18.77 -10.33
N GLY A 35 2.97 19.08 -9.09
CA GLY A 35 3.02 20.45 -8.54
C GLY A 35 1.91 20.74 -7.53
N ASP A 36 1.67 22.01 -7.27
CA ASP A 36 0.62 22.47 -6.36
C ASP A 36 -0.76 22.35 -7.03
N VAL A 37 -1.54 21.37 -6.61
CA VAL A 37 -2.88 21.09 -7.12
C VAL A 37 -3.93 21.74 -6.24
N VAL A 38 -4.66 22.71 -6.80
CA VAL A 38 -5.76 23.39 -6.09
C VAL A 38 -7.07 22.64 -6.34
N ILE A 39 -7.68 22.14 -5.28
CA ILE A 39 -9.00 21.51 -5.31
C ILE A 39 -10.01 22.52 -4.74
N SER A 40 -10.78 23.13 -5.62
CA SER A 40 -11.66 24.26 -5.28
C SER A 40 -12.89 23.86 -4.46
N LYS A 41 -13.37 22.64 -4.64
CA LYS A 41 -14.54 22.07 -3.92
C LYS A 41 -14.34 20.57 -3.72
N GLN A 42 -15.06 19.98 -2.78
CA GLN A 42 -15.02 18.53 -2.59
C GLN A 42 -15.39 17.81 -3.90
N PRO A 43 -14.51 16.92 -4.40
CA PRO A 43 -14.80 16.14 -5.59
C PRO A 43 -16.02 15.24 -5.41
N THR A 44 -16.81 15.11 -6.45
CA THR A 44 -18.00 14.23 -6.47
C THR A 44 -17.89 13.14 -7.52
N ARG A 45 -16.97 13.29 -8.46
CA ARG A 45 -16.75 12.38 -9.57
C ARG A 45 -15.26 12.15 -9.78
N ILE A 46 -14.74 11.08 -9.18
CA ILE A 46 -13.32 10.75 -9.22
C ILE A 46 -13.10 9.61 -10.21
N VAL A 47 -12.12 9.76 -11.09
CA VAL A 47 -11.53 8.66 -11.86
C VAL A 47 -10.18 8.32 -11.26
N SER A 48 -9.98 7.05 -10.86
CA SER A 48 -8.73 6.55 -10.29
C SER A 48 -8.06 5.59 -11.27
N LEU A 49 -6.81 5.91 -11.64
CA LEU A 49 -6.03 5.18 -12.63
C LEU A 49 -4.78 4.51 -12.01
N SER A 50 -4.94 4.03 -10.78
CA SER A 50 -3.94 3.22 -10.09
C SER A 50 -4.63 2.32 -9.08
N PRO A 51 -4.28 1.03 -9.03
CA PRO A 51 -4.83 0.10 -8.05
C PRO A 51 -4.61 0.53 -6.60
N THR A 52 -3.43 1.08 -6.26
CA THR A 52 -3.13 1.54 -4.90
C THR A 52 -4.01 2.73 -4.51
N THR A 53 -4.07 3.78 -5.35
CA THR A 53 -4.89 4.95 -5.05
C THR A 53 -6.38 4.62 -5.01
N THR A 54 -6.82 3.64 -5.82
CA THR A 54 -8.19 3.11 -5.75
C THR A 54 -8.47 2.51 -4.38
N GLU A 55 -7.59 1.64 -3.86
CA GLU A 55 -7.75 1.05 -2.53
C GLU A 55 -7.76 2.11 -1.42
N ASP A 56 -6.89 3.11 -1.54
CA ASP A 56 -6.81 4.23 -0.60
C ASP A 56 -8.10 5.05 -0.57
N LEU A 57 -8.62 5.45 -1.74
CA LEU A 57 -9.88 6.19 -1.86
C LEU A 57 -11.04 5.46 -1.20
N PHE A 58 -11.17 4.16 -1.43
CA PHE A 58 -12.20 3.35 -0.77
C PHE A 58 -11.97 3.23 0.74
N ALA A 59 -10.73 3.05 1.18
CA ALA A 59 -10.40 2.88 2.60
C ALA A 59 -10.63 4.15 3.41
N VAL A 60 -10.33 5.33 2.85
CA VAL A 60 -10.58 6.61 3.54
C VAL A 60 -12.06 6.99 3.59
N GLY A 61 -12.91 6.35 2.76
CA GLY A 61 -14.36 6.57 2.71
C GLY A 61 -14.85 7.33 1.48
N ALA A 62 -13.96 7.62 0.51
CA ALA A 62 -14.29 8.32 -0.73
C ALA A 62 -14.92 7.43 -1.83
N GLY A 63 -15.12 6.15 -1.57
CA GLY A 63 -15.56 5.18 -2.59
C GLY A 63 -16.84 5.55 -3.33
N LYS A 64 -17.77 6.29 -2.71
CA LYS A 64 -19.00 6.79 -3.36
C LYS A 64 -18.75 7.89 -4.40
N GLN A 65 -17.60 8.55 -4.31
CA GLN A 65 -17.19 9.59 -5.27
C GLN A 65 -16.48 8.99 -6.49
N VAL A 66 -15.97 7.74 -6.38
CA VAL A 66 -15.29 7.05 -7.49
C VAL A 66 -16.29 6.58 -8.52
N VAL A 67 -16.19 7.10 -9.75
CA VAL A 67 -17.12 6.79 -10.85
C VAL A 67 -16.51 5.87 -11.90
N ALA A 68 -15.19 5.74 -11.97
CA ALA A 68 -14.49 4.81 -12.83
C ALA A 68 -13.10 4.52 -12.27
N VAL A 69 -12.62 3.30 -12.48
CA VAL A 69 -11.25 2.89 -12.17
C VAL A 69 -10.64 2.16 -13.37
N ASP A 70 -9.31 2.05 -13.40
CA ASP A 70 -8.60 1.34 -14.46
C ASP A 70 -8.87 -0.18 -14.45
N GLU A 71 -8.35 -0.86 -15.47
CA GLU A 71 -8.55 -2.30 -15.68
C GLU A 71 -7.86 -3.17 -14.61
N ASP A 72 -6.81 -2.66 -13.95
CA ASP A 72 -6.03 -3.36 -12.93
C ASP A 72 -6.52 -3.09 -11.50
N SER A 73 -7.42 -2.13 -11.32
CA SER A 73 -8.03 -1.79 -10.02
C SER A 73 -9.14 -2.79 -9.66
N ASP A 74 -8.76 -3.94 -9.12
CA ASP A 74 -9.64 -5.08 -8.82
C ASP A 74 -10.15 -5.15 -7.37
N TYR A 75 -9.70 -4.23 -6.52
CA TYR A 75 -10.08 -4.15 -5.11
C TYR A 75 -10.43 -2.71 -4.69
N PRO A 76 -11.51 -2.54 -3.87
CA PRO A 76 -12.47 -3.57 -3.47
C PRO A 76 -13.34 -4.03 -4.67
N LYS A 77 -13.99 -5.17 -4.54
CA LYS A 77 -14.86 -5.72 -5.61
C LYS A 77 -16.00 -4.77 -6.04
N SER A 78 -16.34 -3.79 -5.20
CA SER A 78 -17.33 -2.76 -5.49
C SER A 78 -16.77 -1.59 -6.31
N ALA A 79 -15.47 -1.56 -6.60
CA ALA A 79 -14.88 -0.52 -7.45
C ALA A 79 -15.48 -0.60 -8.87
N PRO A 80 -15.85 0.56 -9.48
CA PRO A 80 -16.49 0.60 -10.81
C PRO A 80 -15.43 0.39 -11.91
N ARG A 81 -15.01 -0.85 -12.12
CA ARG A 81 -13.99 -1.24 -13.10
C ARG A 81 -14.40 -0.89 -14.52
N THR A 82 -13.43 -0.39 -15.26
CA THR A 82 -13.57 -0.05 -16.67
C THR A 82 -12.44 -0.67 -17.50
N LYS A 83 -12.35 -0.29 -18.77
CA LYS A 83 -11.22 -0.61 -19.65
C LYS A 83 -10.21 0.53 -19.75
N LEU A 84 -10.27 1.51 -18.87
CA LEU A 84 -9.25 2.56 -18.81
C LEU A 84 -7.92 1.93 -18.43
N SER A 85 -6.86 2.37 -19.10
CA SER A 85 -5.50 1.94 -18.75
C SER A 85 -4.87 2.93 -17.79
N GLY A 86 -4.29 2.41 -16.69
CA GLY A 86 -3.46 3.21 -15.77
C GLY A 86 -2.07 3.50 -16.35
N LEU A 87 -1.57 2.60 -17.24
CA LEU A 87 -0.22 2.71 -17.84
C LEU A 87 -0.20 3.57 -19.11
N SER A 88 -1.29 3.56 -19.88
CA SER A 88 -1.43 4.30 -21.14
C SER A 88 -2.78 5.02 -21.17
N PRO A 89 -3.00 5.99 -20.26
CA PRO A 89 -4.29 6.63 -20.10
C PRO A 89 -4.62 7.52 -21.31
N ASN A 90 -5.90 7.51 -21.72
CA ASN A 90 -6.44 8.33 -22.79
C ASN A 90 -7.36 9.41 -22.22
N ALA A 91 -7.03 10.69 -22.46
CA ALA A 91 -7.76 11.83 -21.89
C ALA A 91 -9.22 11.89 -22.35
N GLU A 92 -9.51 11.56 -23.61
CA GLU A 92 -10.87 11.59 -24.15
C GLU A 92 -11.74 10.50 -23.52
N ALA A 93 -11.20 9.29 -23.38
CA ALA A 93 -11.89 8.18 -22.70
C ALA A 93 -12.16 8.50 -21.21
N ILE A 94 -11.22 9.15 -20.54
CA ILE A 94 -11.37 9.59 -19.15
C ILE A 94 -12.45 10.68 -19.04
N ALA A 95 -12.42 11.66 -19.94
CA ALA A 95 -13.38 12.79 -19.94
C ALA A 95 -14.84 12.36 -20.12
N GLN A 96 -15.11 11.19 -20.77
CA GLN A 96 -16.46 10.63 -20.90
C GLN A 96 -17.13 10.37 -19.54
N PHE A 97 -16.33 10.09 -18.50
CA PHE A 97 -16.84 9.92 -17.14
C PHE A 97 -17.14 11.25 -16.44
N ARG A 98 -16.83 12.39 -17.08
CA ARG A 98 -17.03 13.76 -16.54
C ARG A 98 -16.47 13.90 -15.12
N PRO A 99 -15.19 13.54 -14.89
CA PRO A 99 -14.58 13.66 -13.57
C PRO A 99 -14.36 15.12 -13.19
N ASP A 100 -14.43 15.42 -11.92
CA ASP A 100 -13.94 16.67 -11.32
C ASP A 100 -12.57 16.49 -10.65
N LEU A 101 -12.14 15.24 -10.48
CA LEU A 101 -10.79 14.87 -10.07
C LEU A 101 -10.35 13.56 -10.78
N VAL A 102 -9.15 13.56 -11.31
CA VAL A 102 -8.45 12.34 -11.76
C VAL A 102 -7.25 12.11 -10.88
N VAL A 103 -7.10 10.87 -10.36
CA VAL A 103 -5.92 10.44 -9.62
C VAL A 103 -5.20 9.39 -10.44
N LEU A 104 -3.90 9.56 -10.64
CA LEU A 104 -3.06 8.65 -11.44
C LEU A 104 -1.65 8.53 -10.86
N SER A 105 -0.93 7.45 -11.19
CA SER A 105 0.42 7.19 -10.66
C SER A 105 1.53 7.32 -11.70
N TYR A 106 1.20 7.38 -12.98
CA TYR A 106 2.19 7.49 -14.05
C TYR A 106 2.15 8.86 -14.69
N PRO A 107 3.30 9.58 -14.68
CA PRO A 107 3.39 10.87 -15.35
C PRO A 107 3.26 10.70 -16.87
N GLY A 108 2.75 11.73 -17.52
CA GLY A 108 2.66 11.70 -18.97
C GLY A 108 1.88 12.87 -19.54
N PRO A 109 1.79 12.96 -20.88
CA PRO A 109 1.10 14.05 -21.57
C PRO A 109 -0.40 14.11 -21.24
N VAL A 110 -0.98 13.05 -20.71
CA VAL A 110 -2.39 12.99 -20.32
C VAL A 110 -2.74 14.02 -19.24
N ILE A 111 -1.79 14.34 -18.33
CA ILE A 111 -2.01 15.35 -17.28
C ILE A 111 -2.36 16.69 -17.94
N ALA A 112 -1.49 17.21 -18.81
CA ALA A 112 -1.73 18.47 -19.50
C ALA A 112 -2.95 18.44 -20.43
N GLN A 113 -3.31 17.27 -20.99
CA GLN A 113 -4.51 17.10 -21.81
C GLN A 113 -5.79 17.23 -20.97
N LEU A 114 -5.84 16.62 -19.79
CA LEU A 114 -6.95 16.67 -18.86
C LEU A 114 -7.11 18.09 -18.26
N GLU A 115 -6.00 18.73 -17.90
CA GLU A 115 -5.99 20.10 -17.39
C GLU A 115 -6.55 21.11 -18.43
N LYS A 116 -6.21 20.95 -19.72
CA LYS A 116 -6.81 21.74 -20.81
C LYS A 116 -8.31 21.57 -20.94
N LEU A 117 -8.85 20.43 -20.50
CA LEU A 117 -10.29 20.18 -20.43
C LEU A 117 -10.93 20.70 -19.14
N GLY A 118 -10.16 21.37 -18.27
CA GLY A 118 -10.60 21.88 -16.98
C GLY A 118 -10.78 20.81 -15.91
N ILE A 119 -10.17 19.63 -16.08
CA ILE A 119 -10.22 18.52 -15.14
C ILE A 119 -9.01 18.61 -14.21
N THR A 120 -9.25 18.61 -12.89
CA THR A 120 -8.17 18.59 -11.89
C THR A 120 -7.48 17.21 -11.89
N VAL A 121 -6.14 17.19 -11.92
CA VAL A 121 -5.35 15.97 -11.89
C VAL A 121 -4.44 15.98 -10.68
N LEU A 122 -4.44 14.87 -9.94
CA LEU A 122 -3.54 14.61 -8.82
C LEU A 122 -2.65 13.43 -9.17
N GLU A 123 -1.34 13.69 -9.31
CA GLU A 123 -0.35 12.65 -9.57
C GLU A 123 0.23 12.13 -8.26
N GLU A 124 0.00 10.83 -8.00
CA GLU A 124 0.47 10.07 -6.85
C GLU A 124 1.38 8.94 -7.34
N PRO A 125 2.68 9.17 -7.50
CA PRO A 125 3.62 8.17 -8.02
C PRO A 125 3.87 7.05 -7.02
N ALA A 126 4.51 5.97 -7.49
CA ALA A 126 4.96 4.90 -6.62
C ALA A 126 5.88 5.43 -5.51
N VAL A 127 5.65 4.96 -4.30
CA VAL A 127 6.38 5.41 -3.11
C VAL A 127 7.54 4.47 -2.76
N ASP A 128 8.56 5.01 -2.12
CA ASP A 128 9.72 4.24 -1.65
C ASP A 128 9.59 3.76 -0.21
N THR A 129 8.79 4.45 0.60
CA THR A 129 8.73 4.22 2.05
C THR A 129 7.31 4.14 2.56
N ILE A 130 7.12 3.44 3.70
CA ILE A 130 5.83 3.39 4.39
C ILE A 130 5.37 4.78 4.86
N ALA A 131 6.30 5.67 5.19
CA ALA A 131 5.96 7.04 5.58
C ALA A 131 5.33 7.81 4.41
N GLN A 132 5.85 7.63 3.20
CA GLN A 132 5.26 8.19 1.98
C GLN A 132 3.90 7.57 1.66
N ALA A 133 3.74 6.24 1.82
CA ALA A 133 2.43 5.59 1.68
C ALA A 133 1.38 6.16 2.65
N TYR A 134 1.78 6.43 3.90
CA TYR A 134 0.88 7.10 4.84
C TYR A 134 0.57 8.54 4.45
N GLN A 135 1.52 9.24 3.82
CA GLN A 135 1.33 10.59 3.33
C GLN A 135 0.33 10.61 2.18
N GLU A 136 0.48 9.73 1.19
CA GLU A 136 -0.46 9.54 0.07
C GLU A 136 -1.89 9.30 0.57
N ILE A 137 -2.08 8.38 1.53
CA ILE A 137 -3.40 8.15 2.15
C ILE A 137 -3.98 9.43 2.77
N ARG A 138 -3.14 10.25 3.43
CA ARG A 138 -3.59 11.52 4.04
C ARG A 138 -3.94 12.56 2.99
N GLU A 139 -3.16 12.65 1.91
CA GLU A 139 -3.37 13.57 0.79
C GLU A 139 -4.67 13.24 0.06
N LEU A 140 -4.90 11.97 -0.27
CA LEU A 140 -6.15 11.50 -0.86
C LEU A 140 -7.35 11.75 0.07
N GLY A 141 -7.18 11.54 1.37
CA GLY A 141 -8.20 11.86 2.36
C GLY A 141 -8.52 13.35 2.41
N ALA A 142 -7.52 14.22 2.35
CA ALA A 142 -7.70 15.67 2.29
C ALA A 142 -8.35 16.09 0.97
N ALA A 143 -7.81 15.61 -0.16
CA ALA A 143 -8.30 15.90 -1.51
C ALA A 143 -9.79 15.56 -1.69
N THR A 144 -10.28 14.55 -1.00
CA THR A 144 -11.66 14.05 -1.14
C THR A 144 -12.61 14.46 0.00
N GLY A 145 -12.11 15.22 0.99
CA GLY A 145 -12.89 15.63 2.17
C GLY A 145 -13.03 14.55 3.24
N HIS A 146 -12.19 13.50 3.19
CA HIS A 146 -12.20 12.35 4.10
C HIS A 146 -10.98 12.29 5.03
N GLY A 147 -10.44 13.44 5.43
CA GLY A 147 -9.24 13.52 6.28
C GLY A 147 -9.34 12.73 7.60
N ALA A 148 -10.51 12.70 8.25
CA ALA A 148 -10.73 11.88 9.44
C ALA A 148 -10.65 10.38 9.14
N GLY A 149 -11.18 9.93 7.99
CA GLY A 149 -11.08 8.57 7.48
C GLY A 149 -9.62 8.17 7.25
N ALA A 150 -8.86 9.02 6.55
CA ALA A 150 -7.44 8.81 6.30
C ALA A 150 -6.63 8.69 7.60
N ALA A 151 -6.86 9.59 8.56
CA ALA A 151 -6.21 9.52 9.87
C ALA A 151 -6.51 8.20 10.61
N LYS A 152 -7.74 7.69 10.51
CA LYS A 152 -8.13 6.39 11.09
C LYS A 152 -7.42 5.22 10.39
N VAL A 153 -7.36 5.24 9.05
CA VAL A 153 -6.68 4.20 8.26
C VAL A 153 -5.20 4.14 8.63
N VAL A 154 -4.51 5.27 8.56
CA VAL A 154 -3.07 5.35 8.87
C VAL A 154 -2.77 4.87 10.29
N ARG A 155 -3.49 5.35 11.31
CA ARG A 155 -3.31 4.86 12.68
C ARG A 155 -3.54 3.36 12.80
N GLY A 156 -4.56 2.84 12.12
CA GLY A 156 -4.84 1.40 12.09
C GLY A 156 -3.70 0.59 11.49
N MET A 157 -3.10 1.07 10.40
CA MET A 157 -1.93 0.46 9.76
C MET A 157 -0.71 0.51 10.70
N GLU A 158 -0.39 1.67 11.27
CA GLU A 158 0.75 1.87 12.19
C GLU A 158 0.70 0.88 13.37
N VAL A 159 -0.45 0.76 14.02
CA VAL A 159 -0.65 -0.15 15.16
C VAL A 159 -0.48 -1.61 14.73
N LYS A 160 -1.12 -2.01 13.62
CA LYS A 160 -1.05 -3.39 13.12
C LYS A 160 0.35 -3.76 12.66
N LEU A 161 1.02 -2.90 11.89
CA LEU A 161 2.39 -3.14 11.40
C LEU A 161 3.36 -3.26 12.57
N THR A 162 3.31 -2.37 13.55
CA THR A 162 4.14 -2.44 14.76
C THR A 162 3.94 -3.75 15.50
N LYS A 163 2.69 -4.19 15.69
CA LYS A 163 2.37 -5.46 16.36
C LYS A 163 2.92 -6.66 15.58
N LEU A 164 2.74 -6.68 14.27
CA LEU A 164 3.21 -7.76 13.38
C LEU A 164 4.73 -7.87 13.39
N ILE A 165 5.44 -6.76 13.24
CA ILE A 165 6.91 -6.73 13.26
C ILE A 165 7.44 -7.22 14.62
N ARG A 166 6.86 -6.75 15.73
CA ARG A 166 7.25 -7.18 17.08
C ARG A 166 6.94 -8.65 17.37
N SER A 167 5.98 -9.25 16.66
CA SER A 167 5.60 -10.65 16.84
C SER A 167 6.65 -11.65 16.32
N VAL A 168 7.58 -11.21 15.47
CA VAL A 168 8.67 -12.04 14.96
C VAL A 168 9.80 -12.09 16.01
N PRO A 169 10.21 -13.31 16.46
CA PRO A 169 11.25 -13.45 17.46
C PRO A 169 12.56 -12.81 17.04
N LYS A 170 13.31 -12.23 17.99
CA LYS A 170 14.60 -11.56 17.72
C LYS A 170 15.59 -12.48 17.00
N LYS A 171 15.61 -13.78 17.35
CA LYS A 171 16.48 -14.80 16.70
C LYS A 171 16.21 -14.99 15.20
N HIS A 172 15.04 -14.57 14.70
CA HIS A 172 14.65 -14.65 13.29
C HIS A 172 14.86 -13.34 12.53
N ARG A 173 15.41 -12.30 13.15
CA ARG A 173 15.57 -10.96 12.53
C ARG A 173 16.68 -10.87 11.47
N HIS A 174 17.44 -11.93 11.23
CA HIS A 174 18.51 -11.93 10.24
C HIS A 174 18.30 -13.00 9.17
N LEU A 175 17.05 -13.43 8.98
CA LEU A 175 16.72 -14.38 7.92
C LEU A 175 17.13 -13.83 6.55
N ARG A 176 17.72 -14.67 5.72
CA ARG A 176 17.91 -14.38 4.31
C ARG A 176 16.58 -14.58 3.59
N VAL A 177 16.08 -13.52 2.96
CA VAL A 177 14.81 -13.52 2.22
C VAL A 177 15.05 -13.45 0.72
N TYR A 178 14.30 -14.23 -0.01
CA TYR A 178 14.09 -14.12 -1.45
C TYR A 178 12.63 -13.79 -1.71
N HIS A 179 12.38 -12.74 -2.49
CA HIS A 179 11.06 -12.34 -2.96
C HIS A 179 10.95 -12.63 -4.45
N GLU A 180 10.05 -13.50 -4.85
CA GLU A 180 9.84 -13.87 -6.24
C GLU A 180 8.71 -13.03 -6.84
N LEU A 181 9.01 -12.29 -7.90
CA LEU A 181 8.05 -11.50 -8.66
C LEU A 181 7.51 -12.28 -9.86
N THR A 182 8.35 -13.14 -10.43
CA THR A 182 8.02 -13.95 -11.62
C THR A 182 8.73 -15.30 -11.55
N PRO A 183 8.19 -16.36 -12.20
CA PRO A 183 8.77 -17.70 -12.16
C PRO A 183 10.19 -17.83 -12.76
N ASP A 184 10.61 -16.84 -13.55
CA ASP A 184 11.95 -16.72 -14.12
C ASP A 184 12.93 -15.91 -13.26
N TYR A 185 12.60 -15.79 -11.94
CA TYR A 185 13.44 -15.27 -10.87
C TYR A 185 13.68 -13.76 -10.87
N TYR A 186 12.81 -12.95 -11.48
CA TYR A 186 12.78 -11.52 -11.15
C TYR A 186 12.44 -11.33 -9.68
N THR A 187 13.11 -10.38 -9.06
CA THR A 187 13.01 -10.13 -7.62
C THR A 187 13.07 -8.64 -7.31
N ALA A 188 12.93 -8.29 -6.02
CA ALA A 188 13.02 -6.94 -5.52
C ALA A 188 14.14 -6.84 -4.47
N THR A 189 15.07 -5.88 -4.63
CA THR A 189 16.15 -5.63 -3.65
C THR A 189 15.68 -4.79 -2.48
N SER A 190 16.55 -4.64 -1.48
CA SER A 190 16.33 -3.76 -0.32
C SER A 190 16.20 -2.27 -0.67
N ALA A 191 16.52 -1.86 -1.89
CA ALA A 191 16.35 -0.48 -2.36
C ALA A 191 14.89 -0.15 -2.67
N THR A 192 14.08 -1.14 -3.04
CA THR A 192 12.67 -0.99 -3.41
C THR A 192 11.75 -0.86 -2.20
N PHE A 193 10.50 -0.41 -2.41
CA PHE A 193 9.46 -0.41 -1.38
C PHE A 193 9.29 -1.81 -0.76
N ILE A 194 9.17 -2.85 -1.60
CA ILE A 194 9.02 -4.25 -1.18
C ILE A 194 10.17 -4.67 -0.27
N GLY A 195 11.41 -4.41 -0.68
CA GLY A 195 12.58 -4.76 0.10
C GLY A 195 12.69 -3.99 1.41
N ARG A 196 12.22 -2.74 1.45
CA ARG A 196 12.15 -1.95 2.70
C ARG A 196 11.17 -2.54 3.71
N VAL A 197 10.11 -3.20 3.26
CA VAL A 197 9.22 -3.97 4.16
C VAL A 197 10.00 -5.08 4.87
N TYR A 198 10.87 -5.80 4.19
CA TYR A 198 11.71 -6.82 4.82
C TYR A 198 12.73 -6.24 5.81
N LYS A 199 13.25 -5.04 5.54
CA LYS A 199 14.13 -4.32 6.49
C LYS A 199 13.46 -4.02 7.83
N LEU A 200 12.13 -3.83 7.87
CA LEU A 200 11.40 -3.64 9.14
C LEU A 200 11.53 -4.85 10.09
N PHE A 201 11.68 -6.04 9.52
CA PHE A 201 11.94 -7.27 10.29
C PHE A 201 13.42 -7.49 10.60
N GLY A 202 14.32 -6.72 9.98
CA GLY A 202 15.77 -6.90 10.05
C GLY A 202 16.26 -8.05 9.16
N PHE A 203 15.50 -8.44 8.11
CA PHE A 203 15.91 -9.49 7.17
C PHE A 203 16.99 -9.00 6.22
N ARG A 204 17.76 -9.95 5.68
CA ARG A 204 18.78 -9.72 4.65
C ARG A 204 18.22 -10.18 3.30
N ASN A 205 18.15 -9.27 2.36
CA ASN A 205 17.67 -9.60 1.02
C ASN A 205 18.78 -10.25 0.21
N VAL A 206 18.56 -11.45 -0.33
CA VAL A 206 19.57 -12.16 -1.12
C VAL A 206 19.83 -11.49 -2.47
N ALA A 207 18.90 -10.69 -2.96
CA ALA A 207 19.05 -10.00 -4.25
C ALA A 207 20.02 -8.81 -4.19
N ASP A 208 20.31 -8.25 -3.01
CA ASP A 208 21.13 -7.04 -2.87
C ASP A 208 22.54 -7.20 -3.48
N ALA A 209 23.15 -8.39 -3.32
CA ALA A 209 24.49 -8.65 -3.84
C ALA A 209 24.53 -8.96 -5.35
N ALA A 210 23.38 -9.20 -5.97
CA ALA A 210 23.26 -9.57 -7.37
C ALA A 210 22.75 -8.42 -8.26
N ASP A 211 22.37 -7.29 -7.69
CA ASP A 211 21.87 -6.11 -8.43
C ASP A 211 23.03 -5.20 -8.86
N ALA A 212 23.83 -5.68 -9.81
CA ALA A 212 24.98 -4.94 -10.32
C ALA A 212 24.61 -3.62 -11.02
N THR A 213 23.41 -3.52 -11.56
CA THR A 213 22.91 -2.34 -12.26
C THR A 213 22.20 -1.34 -11.35
N HIS A 214 22.01 -1.70 -10.09
CA HIS A 214 21.22 -0.92 -9.12
C HIS A 214 19.80 -0.61 -9.60
N SER A 215 19.22 -1.52 -10.37
CA SER A 215 17.85 -1.39 -10.91
C SER A 215 16.78 -1.50 -9.81
N GLY A 216 17.12 -2.14 -8.70
CA GLY A 216 16.17 -2.53 -7.66
C GLY A 216 15.41 -3.82 -7.98
N TYR A 217 15.39 -4.25 -9.25
CA TYR A 217 14.62 -5.39 -9.74
C TYR A 217 15.44 -6.34 -10.64
N PRO A 218 16.51 -6.96 -10.11
CA PRO A 218 17.34 -7.86 -10.91
C PRO A 218 16.61 -9.17 -11.18
N GLN A 219 17.02 -9.81 -12.29
CA GLN A 219 16.74 -11.22 -12.55
C GLN A 219 17.90 -12.06 -12.00
N LEU A 220 17.59 -13.04 -11.17
CA LEU A 220 18.58 -13.96 -10.58
C LEU A 220 18.67 -15.25 -11.40
N SER A 221 19.68 -16.10 -11.11
CA SER A 221 19.72 -17.46 -11.62
C SER A 221 19.37 -18.49 -10.55
N GLY A 222 18.94 -19.68 -10.98
CA GLY A 222 18.64 -20.78 -10.07
C GLY A 222 19.89 -21.19 -9.26
N GLU A 223 21.08 -21.20 -9.86
CA GLU A 223 22.35 -21.51 -9.22
C GLU A 223 22.70 -20.48 -8.14
N TYR A 224 22.49 -19.19 -8.45
CA TYR A 224 22.69 -18.13 -7.47
C TYR A 224 21.77 -18.33 -6.25
N LEU A 225 20.49 -18.62 -6.47
CA LEU A 225 19.52 -18.84 -5.39
C LEU A 225 19.88 -20.07 -4.54
N LEU A 226 20.37 -21.15 -5.15
CA LEU A 226 20.88 -22.32 -4.42
C LEU A 226 22.08 -21.95 -3.54
N SER A 227 23.02 -21.17 -4.08
CA SER A 227 24.20 -20.69 -3.33
C SER A 227 23.84 -19.72 -2.22
N ALA A 228 22.94 -18.76 -2.47
CA ALA A 228 22.47 -17.77 -1.49
C ALA A 228 21.66 -18.42 -0.37
N ASN A 229 21.07 -19.59 -0.62
CA ASN A 229 20.31 -20.40 0.32
C ASN A 229 19.34 -19.56 1.18
N PRO A 230 18.29 -18.97 0.60
CA PRO A 230 17.32 -18.19 1.35
C PRO A 230 16.65 -19.04 2.46
N GLN A 231 16.37 -18.39 3.57
CA GLN A 231 15.72 -19.01 4.74
C GLN A 231 14.21 -18.69 4.80
N LEU A 232 13.78 -17.74 3.96
CA LEU A 232 12.39 -17.37 3.72
C LEU A 232 12.24 -17.09 2.22
N VAL A 233 11.25 -17.70 1.58
CA VAL A 233 10.86 -17.44 0.19
C VAL A 233 9.44 -16.89 0.20
N VAL A 234 9.24 -15.74 -0.44
CA VAL A 234 7.94 -15.10 -0.61
C VAL A 234 7.64 -15.06 -2.10
N LEU A 235 6.56 -15.73 -2.48
CA LEU A 235 6.09 -15.83 -3.86
C LEU A 235 4.99 -14.78 -4.08
N ALA A 236 5.29 -13.75 -4.85
CA ALA A 236 4.37 -12.68 -5.23
C ALA A 236 3.83 -12.89 -6.67
N ASP A 237 3.83 -14.11 -7.12
CA ASP A 237 3.40 -14.59 -8.43
C ASP A 237 2.46 -15.79 -8.30
N SER A 238 1.72 -15.82 -7.21
CA SER A 238 0.83 -16.94 -6.89
C SER A 238 -0.46 -16.92 -7.70
N VAL A 239 -1.01 -15.74 -7.98
CA VAL A 239 -2.28 -15.57 -8.71
C VAL A 239 -2.03 -15.53 -10.22
N CYS A 240 -1.10 -14.69 -10.70
CA CYS A 240 -0.77 -14.59 -12.12
C CYS A 240 -0.23 -15.90 -12.69
N CYS A 241 0.62 -16.58 -11.92
CA CYS A 241 1.52 -17.58 -12.47
C CYS A 241 1.44 -18.92 -11.72
N GLY A 242 0.54 -19.05 -10.76
CA GLY A 242 0.25 -20.30 -10.04
C GLY A 242 1.38 -20.79 -9.14
N GLN A 243 2.30 -19.92 -8.72
CA GLN A 243 3.42 -20.33 -7.88
C GLN A 243 2.96 -20.65 -6.45
N SER A 244 3.58 -21.68 -5.88
CA SER A 244 3.23 -22.22 -4.57
C SER A 244 4.43 -22.91 -3.93
N ALA A 245 4.36 -23.24 -2.65
CA ALA A 245 5.39 -24.04 -1.99
C ALA A 245 5.65 -25.37 -2.71
N LYS A 246 4.62 -25.98 -3.32
CA LYS A 246 4.74 -27.24 -4.09
C LYS A 246 5.51 -27.03 -5.38
N THR A 247 5.21 -25.98 -6.16
CA THR A 247 5.93 -25.68 -7.41
C THR A 247 7.40 -25.36 -7.15
N VAL A 248 7.67 -24.58 -6.11
CA VAL A 248 9.03 -24.24 -5.66
C VAL A 248 9.80 -25.49 -5.23
N GLN A 249 9.19 -26.37 -4.44
CA GLN A 249 9.81 -27.63 -4.01
C GLN A 249 10.16 -28.56 -5.18
N ALA A 250 9.40 -28.50 -6.29
CA ALA A 250 9.64 -29.31 -7.47
C ALA A 250 10.81 -28.82 -8.36
N ARG A 251 11.32 -27.60 -8.13
CA ARG A 251 12.46 -27.05 -8.87
C ARG A 251 13.75 -27.82 -8.54
N ALA A 252 14.61 -27.98 -9.54
CA ALA A 252 15.87 -28.74 -9.39
C ALA A 252 16.74 -28.15 -8.26
N GLY A 253 17.11 -28.96 -7.28
CA GLY A 253 17.95 -28.58 -6.14
C GLY A 253 17.27 -27.78 -5.02
N TRP A 254 16.07 -27.26 -5.23
CA TRP A 254 15.40 -26.37 -4.26
C TRP A 254 14.96 -27.07 -2.97
N GLN A 255 14.83 -28.41 -2.99
CA GLN A 255 14.59 -29.24 -1.78
C GLN A 255 15.68 -29.05 -0.72
N GLN A 256 16.88 -28.59 -1.16
CA GLN A 256 18.04 -28.36 -0.26
C GLN A 256 17.98 -26.99 0.44
N LEU A 257 17.18 -26.04 -0.06
CA LEU A 257 17.06 -24.71 0.52
C LEU A 257 16.50 -24.75 1.96
N ASP A 258 17.08 -23.94 2.82
CA ASP A 258 16.62 -23.81 4.21
C ASP A 258 15.13 -23.40 4.29
N ALA A 259 14.68 -22.53 3.38
CA ALA A 259 13.28 -22.12 3.29
C ALA A 259 12.34 -23.31 3.05
N VAL A 260 12.72 -24.22 2.14
CA VAL A 260 11.92 -25.39 1.79
C VAL A 260 11.93 -26.41 2.91
N LYS A 261 13.11 -26.76 3.44
CA LYS A 261 13.26 -27.71 4.56
C LYS A 261 12.49 -27.30 5.82
N ARG A 262 12.35 -25.98 6.04
CA ARG A 262 11.71 -25.42 7.23
C ARG A 262 10.29 -24.91 6.98
N HIS A 263 9.69 -25.25 5.84
CA HIS A 263 8.33 -24.81 5.46
C HIS A 263 8.12 -23.28 5.53
N ARG A 264 9.14 -22.51 5.13
CA ARG A 264 9.14 -21.04 5.08
C ARG A 264 9.02 -20.52 3.65
N VAL A 265 8.27 -21.22 2.83
CA VAL A 265 7.81 -20.73 1.52
C VAL A 265 6.38 -20.26 1.70
N VAL A 266 6.12 -18.99 1.40
CA VAL A 266 4.79 -18.38 1.52
C VAL A 266 4.38 -17.78 0.18
N ALA A 267 3.22 -18.17 -0.32
CA ALA A 267 2.57 -17.53 -1.44
C ALA A 267 1.70 -16.37 -0.91
N VAL A 268 1.81 -15.24 -1.57
CA VAL A 268 1.03 -14.02 -1.29
C VAL A 268 0.33 -13.63 -2.58
N ASP A 269 -0.86 -13.07 -2.47
CA ASP A 269 -1.55 -12.45 -3.60
C ASP A 269 -0.65 -11.37 -4.22
N ASP A 270 -0.46 -11.42 -5.53
CA ASP A 270 0.45 -10.56 -6.29
C ASP A 270 0.13 -9.07 -6.07
N SER A 271 -1.16 -8.74 -6.08
CA SER A 271 -1.66 -7.39 -5.83
C SER A 271 -1.35 -6.93 -4.39
N VAL A 272 -1.50 -7.82 -3.40
CA VAL A 272 -1.20 -7.51 -2.00
C VAL A 272 0.30 -7.28 -1.79
N ALA A 273 1.14 -8.04 -2.48
CA ALA A 273 2.59 -7.94 -2.37
C ALA A 273 3.19 -6.72 -3.08
N SER A 274 2.47 -6.15 -4.06
CA SER A 274 2.98 -5.11 -4.97
C SER A 274 2.38 -3.73 -4.73
N ARG A 275 1.39 -3.59 -3.84
CA ARG A 275 0.69 -2.33 -3.56
C ARG A 275 1.06 -1.80 -2.17
N TRP A 276 1.25 -0.48 -2.07
CA TRP A 276 1.63 0.19 -0.81
C TRP A 276 0.45 0.77 -0.03
N GLY A 277 -0.79 0.47 -0.43
CA GLY A 277 -2.02 0.89 0.23
C GLY A 277 -2.36 0.12 1.50
N PRO A 278 -3.62 0.18 1.98
CA PRO A 278 -4.04 -0.38 3.27
C PRO A 278 -3.82 -1.89 3.42
N ARG A 279 -3.83 -2.65 2.30
CA ARG A 279 -3.56 -4.10 2.29
C ARG A 279 -2.09 -4.47 2.50
N LEU A 280 -1.18 -3.48 2.57
CA LEU A 280 0.20 -3.70 3.03
C LEU A 280 0.25 -4.46 4.36
N VAL A 281 -0.74 -4.25 5.22
CA VAL A 281 -0.86 -4.96 6.50
C VAL A 281 -0.99 -6.48 6.30
N ASP A 282 -1.69 -6.91 5.25
CA ASP A 282 -1.91 -8.33 4.95
C ASP A 282 -0.62 -8.96 4.41
N PHE A 283 0.13 -8.25 3.57
CA PHE A 283 1.46 -8.66 3.14
C PHE A 283 2.40 -8.84 4.33
N VAL A 284 2.51 -7.85 5.21
CA VAL A 284 3.34 -7.90 6.41
C VAL A 284 2.89 -9.03 7.35
N ALA A 285 1.58 -9.30 7.45
CA ALA A 285 1.05 -10.40 8.25
C ALA A 285 1.49 -11.77 7.71
N ALA A 286 1.43 -11.98 6.39
CA ALA A 286 1.89 -13.21 5.75
C ALA A 286 3.38 -13.44 5.97
N VAL A 287 4.21 -12.41 5.76
CA VAL A 287 5.66 -12.45 6.02
C VAL A 287 5.97 -12.76 7.48
N ALA A 288 5.29 -12.09 8.43
CA ALA A 288 5.47 -12.33 9.86
C ALA A 288 5.07 -13.76 10.26
N ALA A 289 3.98 -14.28 9.70
CA ALA A 289 3.53 -15.66 9.96
C ALA A 289 4.55 -16.69 9.48
N ALA A 290 5.10 -16.52 8.27
CA ALA A 290 6.13 -17.39 7.72
C ALA A 290 7.43 -17.32 8.53
N ALA A 291 7.86 -16.12 8.92
CA ALA A 291 9.06 -15.92 9.71
C ALA A 291 9.00 -16.49 11.14
N ARG A 292 7.81 -16.71 11.69
CA ARG A 292 7.63 -17.36 12.99
C ARG A 292 7.74 -18.89 12.96
N ARG A 293 7.60 -19.52 11.79
CA ARG A 293 7.71 -20.98 11.65
C ARG A 293 9.17 -21.38 11.91
N VAL A 294 9.42 -22.18 12.93
CA VAL A 294 10.77 -22.62 13.39
C VAL A 294 10.92 -24.11 13.20
#